data_74cf3f39b74849db681736dce0e0dfdf
#
_entry.id   74cf3f39b74849db681736dce0e0dfdf
#
_cell.length_a   1.000
_cell.length_b   1.000
_cell.length_c   1.000
_cell.angle_alpha   90.00
_cell.angle_beta   90.00
_cell.angle_gamma   90.00
#
_symmetry.space_group_name_H-M   'P 1'
#
loop_
_entity.id
_entity.type
_entity.pdbx_description
1 polymer ?
#
loop_
_entity_poly.entity_id
_entity_poly.type
_entity_poly.pdbx_seq_one_letter_code
_entity_poly.pdbx_strand_id
1 'polypeptide(L)'
;MKRFILSLVPLLVVTLISAQQPVPKTFPKTITVSGSAEMEITPNEIHVAVTLKEYEKKGKSKVTIDAIQKQFLQNVRKAGIPDSLIKVMNYGGNSGMHWWKKKPVNDVMLSSIVYELIFSEPKQVEALIKLLDEDATEQFAVTLITHTNMSAMQKQLRINATKAAKEKAIYLSDAVGEKIGHAINISEIPLMEPYFRKAANTIEHFAADAVDPAPEFSKLKLRSEMNVVFELL
;
A
#
# COMPACT_ATOMS: atom_id res chain seq x y z
N MET A 1 -69.52 -41.79 26.25
CA MET A 1 -68.87 -40.51 26.61
C MET A 1 -67.45 -40.40 25.98
N LYS A 2 -67.22 -40.85 24.77
CA LYS A 2 -65.88 -40.86 24.15
C LYS A 2 -65.80 -40.15 22.77
N ARG A 3 -66.86 -39.40 22.37
CA ARG A 3 -66.92 -38.80 21.01
C ARG A 3 -66.90 -37.26 21.00
N PHE A 4 -66.84 -36.58 22.14
CA PHE A 4 -66.89 -35.10 22.25
C PHE A 4 -65.49 -34.44 22.37
N ILE A 5 -64.42 -35.19 22.58
CA ILE A 5 -63.08 -34.60 22.83
C ILE A 5 -62.32 -34.35 21.54
N LEU A 6 -62.71 -34.98 20.39
CA LEU A 6 -61.99 -34.89 19.13
C LEU A 6 -62.31 -33.63 18.29
N SER A 7 -63.30 -32.84 18.66
CA SER A 7 -63.77 -31.66 17.92
C SER A 7 -63.12 -30.35 18.40
N LEU A 8 -62.46 -30.32 19.57
CA LEU A 8 -61.91 -29.10 20.17
C LEU A 8 -60.45 -28.82 19.77
N VAL A 9 -59.72 -29.79 19.28
CA VAL A 9 -58.30 -29.66 18.92
C VAL A 9 -58.05 -28.86 17.63
N PRO A 10 -58.85 -28.94 16.55
CA PRO A 10 -58.61 -28.11 15.37
C PRO A 10 -58.92 -26.63 15.55
N LEU A 11 -59.76 -26.27 16.53
CA LEU A 11 -60.09 -24.84 16.75
C LEU A 11 -58.95 -24.06 17.44
N LEU A 12 -58.10 -24.75 18.22
CA LEU A 12 -56.97 -24.10 18.93
C LEU A 12 -55.76 -23.84 18.00
N VAL A 13 -55.62 -24.60 16.93
CA VAL A 13 -54.47 -24.48 15.98
C VAL A 13 -54.65 -23.27 15.05
N VAL A 14 -55.88 -22.85 14.73
CA VAL A 14 -56.14 -21.73 13.82
C VAL A 14 -55.82 -20.39 14.47
N THR A 15 -55.85 -20.26 15.79
CA THR A 15 -55.55 -18.99 16.47
C THR A 15 -54.06 -18.66 16.59
N LEU A 16 -53.16 -19.62 16.39
CA LEU A 16 -51.72 -19.41 16.47
C LEU A 16 -51.09 -18.90 15.18
N ILE A 17 -51.77 -18.99 14.03
CA ILE A 17 -51.27 -18.56 12.73
C ILE A 17 -51.43 -17.06 12.47
N SER A 18 -52.31 -16.38 13.24
CA SER A 18 -52.59 -14.94 13.04
C SER A 18 -51.60 -14.00 13.72
N ALA A 19 -50.58 -14.52 14.45
CA ALA A 19 -49.64 -13.70 15.23
C ALA A 19 -48.38 -13.27 14.45
N GLN A 20 -48.22 -13.71 13.19
CA GLN A 20 -47.07 -13.36 12.38
C GLN A 20 -47.41 -12.41 11.21
N GLN A 21 -48.09 -11.30 11.54
CA GLN A 21 -48.16 -10.26 10.53
C GLN A 21 -46.79 -9.58 10.44
N PRO A 22 -46.11 -9.59 9.23
CA PRO A 22 -44.89 -8.83 9.08
C PRO A 22 -45.20 -7.36 9.28
N VAL A 23 -44.60 -6.77 10.30
CA VAL A 23 -44.64 -5.31 10.49
C VAL A 23 -44.08 -4.71 9.20
N PRO A 24 -44.79 -3.87 8.46
CA PRO A 24 -44.26 -3.23 7.25
C PRO A 24 -43.09 -2.38 7.66
N LYS A 25 -41.87 -2.82 7.28
CA LYS A 25 -40.68 -2.01 7.45
C LYS A 25 -40.75 -0.85 6.47
N THR A 26 -41.19 0.29 6.96
CA THR A 26 -41.12 1.54 6.21
C THR A 26 -39.65 1.91 6.09
N PHE A 27 -39.06 1.69 4.91
CA PHE A 27 -37.71 2.14 4.65
C PHE A 27 -37.77 3.65 4.39
N PRO A 28 -36.87 4.44 5.00
CA PRO A 28 -36.81 5.87 4.69
C PRO A 28 -36.42 6.07 3.22
N LYS A 29 -36.98 7.11 2.61
CA LYS A 29 -36.54 7.54 1.28
C LYS A 29 -35.06 7.93 1.40
N THR A 30 -34.24 7.50 0.47
CA THR A 30 -32.79 7.75 0.52
C THR A 30 -32.24 8.15 -0.84
N ILE A 31 -31.17 8.93 -0.80
CA ILE A 31 -30.31 9.19 -1.96
C ILE A 31 -28.92 8.64 -1.70
N THR A 32 -28.39 7.89 -2.64
CA THR A 32 -27.03 7.37 -2.60
C THR A 32 -26.18 8.10 -3.64
N VAL A 33 -25.08 8.67 -3.20
CA VAL A 33 -24.17 9.43 -4.04
C VAL A 33 -22.74 9.05 -3.77
N SER A 34 -21.88 9.12 -4.80
CA SER A 34 -20.44 9.07 -4.64
C SER A 34 -19.83 10.45 -4.87
N GLY A 35 -18.83 10.78 -4.06
CA GLY A 35 -17.98 11.96 -4.23
C GLY A 35 -16.53 11.54 -4.31
N SER A 36 -15.76 12.21 -5.14
CA SER A 36 -14.32 11.96 -5.29
C SER A 36 -13.52 13.24 -5.10
N ALA A 37 -12.28 13.08 -4.67
CA ALA A 37 -11.29 14.16 -4.62
C ALA A 37 -9.94 13.63 -5.08
N GLU A 38 -9.12 14.51 -5.66
CA GLU A 38 -7.78 14.20 -6.13
C GLU A 38 -6.80 15.26 -5.63
N MET A 39 -5.54 14.85 -5.45
CA MET A 39 -4.44 15.72 -5.02
C MET A 39 -3.14 15.25 -5.67
N GLU A 40 -2.35 16.16 -6.15
CA GLU A 40 -0.98 15.88 -6.60
C GLU A 40 0.01 16.34 -5.52
N ILE A 41 0.95 15.48 -5.18
CA ILE A 41 1.99 15.74 -4.19
C ILE A 41 3.37 15.46 -4.76
N THR A 42 4.36 16.25 -4.35
CA THR A 42 5.77 15.96 -4.62
C THR A 42 6.28 15.05 -3.52
N PRO A 43 6.76 13.83 -3.85
CA PRO A 43 7.31 12.94 -2.83
C PRO A 43 8.57 13.52 -2.20
N ASN A 44 8.80 13.19 -0.92
CA ASN A 44 10.00 13.59 -0.18
C ASN A 44 10.62 12.42 0.61
N GLU A 45 10.16 11.20 0.37
CA GLU A 45 10.72 9.97 0.92
C GLU A 45 10.84 8.91 -0.17
N ILE A 46 12.04 8.36 -0.32
CA ILE A 46 12.37 7.31 -1.26
C ILE A 46 13.02 6.18 -0.49
N HIS A 47 12.33 5.05 -0.45
CA HIS A 47 12.84 3.85 0.19
C HIS A 47 13.55 2.98 -0.83
N VAL A 48 14.78 2.63 -0.53
CA VAL A 48 15.61 1.80 -1.39
C VAL A 48 16.07 0.57 -0.61
N ALA A 49 15.84 -0.61 -1.15
CA ALA A 49 16.40 -1.84 -0.64
C ALA A 49 17.71 -2.15 -1.35
N VAL A 50 18.74 -2.44 -0.55
CA VAL A 50 20.06 -2.87 -1.05
C VAL A 50 20.39 -4.22 -0.43
N THR A 51 20.59 -5.22 -1.27
CA THR A 51 21.02 -6.56 -0.85
C THR A 51 22.51 -6.68 -1.08
N LEU A 52 23.24 -6.88 0.00
CA LEU A 52 24.67 -7.15 -0.01
C LEU A 52 24.92 -8.63 0.20
N LYS A 53 25.95 -9.17 -0.47
CA LYS A 53 26.30 -10.59 -0.42
C LYS A 53 27.81 -10.78 -0.41
N GLU A 54 28.26 -11.76 0.33
CA GLU A 54 29.64 -12.23 0.27
C GLU A 54 29.99 -12.73 -1.12
N TYR A 55 31.21 -12.52 -1.53
CA TYR A 55 31.69 -12.98 -2.82
C TYR A 55 33.17 -13.45 -2.75
N GLU A 56 33.54 -14.24 -3.74
CA GLU A 56 34.91 -14.70 -3.91
C GLU A 56 35.52 -14.12 -5.19
N LYS A 57 36.65 -13.44 -5.07
CA LYS A 57 37.43 -13.04 -6.26
C LYS A 57 38.31 -14.20 -6.72
N LYS A 58 38.30 -14.50 -8.01
CA LYS A 58 39.15 -15.57 -8.59
C LYS A 58 40.60 -15.42 -8.12
N GLY A 59 41.14 -16.45 -7.43
CA GLY A 59 42.49 -16.46 -6.90
C GLY A 59 42.76 -15.60 -5.65
N LYS A 60 41.71 -15.08 -4.99
CA LYS A 60 41.79 -14.32 -3.73
C LYS A 60 40.87 -14.92 -2.66
N SER A 61 41.13 -14.58 -1.40
CA SER A 61 40.28 -14.97 -0.29
C SER A 61 38.86 -14.39 -0.42
N LYS A 62 37.86 -15.09 0.15
CA LYS A 62 36.49 -14.65 0.29
C LYS A 62 36.43 -13.28 0.97
N VAL A 63 35.64 -12.36 0.45
CA VAL A 63 35.32 -11.09 1.08
C VAL A 63 34.11 -11.33 2.00
N THR A 64 34.32 -11.15 3.29
CA THR A 64 33.30 -11.45 4.31
C THR A 64 32.23 -10.36 4.38
N ILE A 65 31.04 -10.76 4.87
CA ILE A 65 29.90 -9.83 4.99
C ILE A 65 30.24 -8.65 5.92
N ASP A 66 31.04 -8.85 6.98
CA ASP A 66 31.44 -7.79 7.91
C ASP A 66 32.29 -6.71 7.21
N ALA A 67 33.22 -7.12 6.32
CA ALA A 67 34.03 -6.20 5.55
C ALA A 67 33.18 -5.41 4.55
N ILE A 68 32.27 -6.09 3.86
CA ILE A 68 31.32 -5.49 2.92
C ILE A 68 30.41 -4.50 3.64
N GLN A 69 29.82 -4.88 4.76
CA GLN A 69 28.97 -4.05 5.58
C GLN A 69 29.68 -2.77 6.03
N LYS A 70 30.89 -2.90 6.55
CA LYS A 70 31.69 -1.74 6.99
C LYS A 70 31.93 -0.75 5.84
N GLN A 71 32.34 -1.27 4.69
CA GLN A 71 32.57 -0.46 3.49
C GLN A 71 31.27 0.22 3.01
N PHE A 72 30.19 -0.53 2.94
CA PHE A 72 28.88 -0.04 2.54
C PHE A 72 28.38 1.11 3.44
N LEU A 73 28.41 0.92 4.75
CA LEU A 73 27.98 1.96 5.70
C LEU A 73 28.86 3.24 5.60
N GLN A 74 30.14 3.09 5.34
CA GLN A 74 31.01 4.24 5.06
C GLN A 74 30.57 4.98 3.78
N ASN A 75 30.24 4.25 2.74
CA ASN A 75 29.79 4.82 1.46
C ASN A 75 28.42 5.51 1.60
N VAL A 76 27.50 4.90 2.34
CA VAL A 76 26.18 5.49 2.65
C VAL A 76 26.33 6.83 3.39
N ARG A 77 27.22 6.90 4.38
CA ARG A 77 27.52 8.16 5.10
C ARG A 77 28.16 9.21 4.19
N LYS A 78 29.07 8.80 3.28
CA LYS A 78 29.64 9.71 2.27
C LYS A 78 28.59 10.25 1.30
N ALA A 79 27.56 9.49 0.99
CA ALA A 79 26.42 9.93 0.21
C ALA A 79 25.49 10.89 0.98
N GLY A 80 25.80 11.20 2.24
CA GLY A 80 25.04 12.16 3.06
C GLY A 80 23.82 11.58 3.76
N ILE A 81 23.75 10.25 3.93
CA ILE A 81 22.62 9.59 4.58
C ILE A 81 22.96 9.38 6.05
N PRO A 82 22.17 9.92 6.99
CA PRO A 82 22.39 9.72 8.42
C PRO A 82 22.02 8.29 8.85
N ASP A 83 22.69 7.80 9.90
CA ASP A 83 22.49 6.44 10.42
C ASP A 83 21.02 6.15 10.82
N SER A 84 20.26 7.17 11.21
CA SER A 84 18.85 7.05 11.56
C SER A 84 17.93 6.63 10.38
N LEU A 85 18.38 6.85 9.15
CA LEU A 85 17.68 6.48 7.92
C LEU A 85 18.18 5.18 7.30
N ILE A 86 19.04 4.45 8.02
CA ILE A 86 19.58 3.15 7.62
C ILE A 86 18.93 2.08 8.51
N LYS A 87 18.23 1.13 7.90
CA LYS A 87 17.60 0.02 8.62
C LYS A 87 18.10 -1.30 8.05
N VAL A 88 18.37 -2.27 8.93
CA VAL A 88 18.59 -3.65 8.52
C VAL A 88 17.24 -4.34 8.46
N MET A 89 16.89 -4.86 7.30
CA MET A 89 15.61 -5.52 7.07
C MET A 89 15.70 -7.03 7.27
N ASN A 90 16.81 -7.63 6.85
CA ASN A 90 16.98 -9.07 6.93
C ASN A 90 18.45 -9.46 6.88
N TYR A 91 18.74 -10.60 7.51
CA TYR A 91 19.98 -11.35 7.35
C TYR A 91 19.65 -12.67 6.66
N GLY A 92 20.35 -12.99 5.60
CA GLY A 92 20.17 -14.22 4.85
C GLY A 92 21.50 -14.96 4.66
N GLY A 93 21.39 -16.21 4.31
CA GLY A 93 22.49 -17.04 3.84
C GLY A 93 21.91 -18.04 2.84
N ASN A 94 22.50 -18.12 1.67
CA ASN A 94 22.09 -19.09 0.67
C ASN A 94 23.14 -20.19 0.59
N SER A 95 22.83 -21.35 1.14
CA SER A 95 23.50 -22.58 0.74
C SER A 95 22.83 -23.04 -0.53
N GLY A 96 23.53 -23.01 -1.66
CA GLY A 96 22.99 -23.43 -2.96
C GLY A 96 22.63 -24.91 -3.02
N MET A 97 21.81 -25.39 -2.07
CA MET A 97 21.34 -26.77 -2.02
C MET A 97 20.32 -26.99 -3.15
N HIS A 98 20.86 -27.32 -4.30
CA HIS A 98 20.05 -27.81 -5.41
C HIS A 98 19.74 -29.27 -5.14
N TRP A 99 18.55 -29.58 -4.66
CA TRP A 99 18.05 -30.95 -4.37
C TRP A 99 18.20 -31.95 -5.52
N TRP A 100 18.44 -31.48 -6.75
CA TRP A 100 18.67 -32.31 -7.94
C TRP A 100 20.16 -32.61 -8.24
N LYS A 101 21.12 -32.03 -7.50
CA LYS A 101 22.53 -32.31 -7.67
C LYS A 101 23.00 -33.40 -6.70
N LYS A 102 23.37 -34.56 -7.23
CA LYS A 102 23.83 -35.73 -6.47
C LYS A 102 25.23 -35.59 -5.83
N LYS A 103 25.93 -34.45 -5.99
CA LYS A 103 27.22 -34.20 -5.34
C LYS A 103 27.13 -32.87 -4.58
N PRO A 104 27.59 -32.80 -3.31
CA PRO A 104 27.82 -31.53 -2.68
C PRO A 104 28.93 -30.84 -3.48
N VAL A 105 28.57 -29.86 -4.28
CA VAL A 105 29.51 -28.81 -4.67
C VAL A 105 29.93 -28.19 -3.36
N ASN A 106 31.19 -27.80 -3.17
CA ASN A 106 31.66 -27.06 -2.01
C ASN A 106 30.80 -25.78 -1.89
N ASP A 107 29.62 -25.94 -1.29
CA ASP A 107 28.66 -24.87 -1.07
C ASP A 107 29.14 -24.08 0.15
N VAL A 108 30.02 -23.14 -0.10
CA VAL A 108 30.33 -22.09 0.84
C VAL A 108 29.05 -21.30 1.03
N MET A 109 28.45 -21.42 2.20
CA MET A 109 27.29 -20.61 2.56
C MET A 109 27.71 -19.13 2.48
N LEU A 110 27.16 -18.40 1.51
CA LEU A 110 27.39 -16.97 1.36
C LEU A 110 26.35 -16.22 2.17
N SER A 111 26.82 -15.44 3.12
CA SER A 111 25.95 -14.60 3.94
C SER A 111 25.48 -13.38 3.13
N SER A 112 24.27 -12.93 3.39
CA SER A 112 23.71 -11.72 2.80
C SER A 112 23.01 -10.86 3.83
N ILE A 113 22.96 -9.55 3.58
CA ILE A 113 22.24 -8.56 4.40
C ILE A 113 21.42 -7.68 3.48
N VAL A 114 20.18 -7.42 3.88
CA VAL A 114 19.28 -6.48 3.20
C VAL A 114 19.16 -5.22 4.04
N TYR A 115 19.53 -4.09 3.45
CA TYR A 115 19.35 -2.77 4.03
C TYR A 115 18.18 -2.05 3.37
N GLU A 116 17.38 -1.34 4.16
CA GLU A 116 16.50 -0.28 3.69
C GLU A 116 17.15 1.07 4.00
N LEU A 117 17.25 1.90 2.99
CA LEU A 117 17.75 3.27 3.06
C LEU A 117 16.62 4.23 2.70
N ILE A 118 16.50 5.33 3.44
CA ILE A 118 15.51 6.35 3.16
C ILE A 118 16.22 7.61 2.67
N PHE A 119 15.85 8.08 1.49
CA PHE A 119 16.41 9.27 0.84
C PHE A 119 15.36 10.37 0.75
N SER A 120 15.80 11.61 0.81
CA SER A 120 14.93 12.78 0.61
C SER A 120 14.93 13.27 -0.83
N GLU A 121 16.01 13.00 -1.57
CA GLU A 121 16.23 13.51 -2.93
C GLU A 121 16.80 12.43 -3.86
N PRO A 122 16.43 12.46 -5.17
CA PRO A 122 16.98 11.54 -6.17
C PRO A 122 18.50 11.59 -6.30
N LYS A 123 19.09 12.79 -6.17
CA LYS A 123 20.53 12.99 -6.26
C LYS A 123 21.33 12.18 -5.23
N GLN A 124 20.77 11.97 -4.03
CA GLN A 124 21.39 11.15 -3.00
C GLN A 124 21.42 9.67 -3.42
N VAL A 125 20.35 9.20 -4.08
CA VAL A 125 20.28 7.84 -4.64
C VAL A 125 21.38 7.64 -5.69
N GLU A 126 21.53 8.58 -6.63
CA GLU A 126 22.55 8.54 -7.66
C GLU A 126 23.98 8.58 -7.07
N ALA A 127 24.17 9.43 -6.04
CA ALA A 127 25.46 9.51 -5.35
C ALA A 127 25.83 8.18 -4.69
N LEU A 128 24.86 7.48 -4.09
CA LEU A 128 25.10 6.16 -3.52
C LEU A 128 25.41 5.12 -4.60
N ILE A 129 24.65 5.07 -5.69
CA ILE A 129 24.87 4.10 -6.77
C ILE A 129 26.33 4.12 -7.25
N LYS A 130 26.92 5.31 -7.42
CA LYS A 130 28.32 5.47 -7.85
C LYS A 130 29.35 4.95 -6.82
N LEU A 131 28.93 4.76 -5.57
CA LEU A 131 29.79 4.29 -4.47
C LEU A 131 29.58 2.82 -4.13
N LEU A 132 28.61 2.14 -4.76
CA LEU A 132 28.36 0.73 -4.51
C LEU A 132 29.46 -0.15 -5.09
N ASP A 133 29.76 -1.24 -4.36
CA ASP A 133 30.62 -2.31 -4.84
C ASP A 133 29.78 -3.28 -5.69
N GLU A 134 30.02 -3.35 -6.98
CA GLU A 134 29.26 -4.18 -7.92
C GLU A 134 29.38 -5.68 -7.60
N ASP A 135 30.53 -6.14 -7.10
CA ASP A 135 30.73 -7.54 -6.73
C ASP A 135 29.94 -7.93 -5.47
N ALA A 136 29.78 -6.97 -4.55
CA ALA A 136 29.09 -7.17 -3.27
C ALA A 136 27.59 -6.87 -3.33
N THR A 137 27.13 -6.07 -4.28
CA THR A 137 25.73 -5.64 -4.40
C THR A 137 24.95 -6.60 -5.29
N GLU A 138 24.16 -7.47 -4.66
CA GLU A 138 23.33 -8.44 -5.40
C GLU A 138 22.06 -7.78 -5.99
N GLN A 139 21.47 -6.81 -5.25
CA GLN A 139 20.27 -6.11 -5.68
C GLN A 139 20.25 -4.68 -5.14
N PHE A 140 19.78 -3.78 -5.98
CA PHE A 140 19.45 -2.41 -5.65
C PHE A 140 18.07 -2.10 -6.22
N ALA A 141 17.09 -1.72 -5.37
CA ALA A 141 15.73 -1.47 -5.83
C ALA A 141 15.06 -0.34 -5.04
N VAL A 142 14.40 0.57 -5.73
CA VAL A 142 13.46 1.51 -5.10
C VAL A 142 12.19 0.72 -4.76
N THR A 143 11.88 0.63 -3.47
CA THR A 143 10.75 -0.17 -2.96
C THR A 143 9.51 0.67 -2.74
N LEU A 144 9.67 1.95 -2.35
CA LEU A 144 8.56 2.85 -2.08
C LEU A 144 8.99 4.29 -2.36
N ILE A 145 8.10 5.06 -2.98
CA ILE A 145 8.20 6.52 -3.08
C ILE A 145 6.97 7.08 -2.38
N THR A 146 7.16 7.92 -1.38
CA THR A 146 6.08 8.42 -0.52
C THR A 146 6.34 9.84 -0.02
N HIS A 147 5.55 10.28 0.93
CA HIS A 147 5.69 11.57 1.59
C HIS A 147 5.51 11.42 3.09
N THR A 148 6.33 12.11 3.90
CA THR A 148 6.28 12.07 5.37
C THR A 148 4.88 12.35 5.94
N ASN A 149 4.11 13.24 5.30
CA ASN A 149 2.75 13.61 5.71
C ASN A 149 1.66 12.85 4.94
N MET A 150 1.95 11.69 4.36
CA MET A 150 1.00 10.92 3.53
C MET A 150 -0.33 10.68 4.24
N SER A 151 -0.30 10.28 5.51
CA SER A 151 -1.53 9.98 6.26
C SER A 151 -2.43 11.22 6.48
N ALA A 152 -1.83 12.39 6.71
CA ALA A 152 -2.58 13.65 6.85
C ALA A 152 -3.19 14.08 5.51
N MET A 153 -2.46 13.92 4.41
CA MET A 153 -2.95 14.20 3.06
C MET A 153 -4.10 13.28 2.67
N GLN A 154 -3.99 11.98 2.94
CA GLN A 154 -5.06 11.01 2.71
C GLN A 154 -6.31 11.34 3.54
N LYS A 155 -6.15 11.73 4.83
CA LYS A 155 -7.26 12.17 5.66
C LYS A 155 -7.97 13.37 5.05
N GLN A 156 -7.23 14.38 4.61
CA GLN A 156 -7.80 15.58 3.99
C GLN A 156 -8.53 15.23 2.69
N LEU A 157 -7.98 14.32 1.89
CA LEU A 157 -8.56 13.85 0.65
C LEU A 157 -9.91 13.16 0.88
N ARG A 158 -10.02 12.28 1.89
CA ARG A 158 -11.29 11.65 2.30
C ARG A 158 -12.33 12.66 2.75
N ILE A 159 -11.92 13.68 3.51
CA ILE A 159 -12.80 14.78 3.92
C ILE A 159 -13.34 15.52 2.69
N ASN A 160 -12.48 15.84 1.74
CA ASN A 160 -12.87 16.55 0.52
C ASN A 160 -13.83 15.70 -0.35
N ALA A 161 -13.55 14.39 -0.50
CA ALA A 161 -14.43 13.47 -1.22
C ALA A 161 -15.82 13.35 -0.55
N THR A 162 -15.86 13.33 0.79
CA THR A 162 -17.13 13.29 1.53
C THR A 162 -17.92 14.59 1.36
N LYS A 163 -17.25 15.76 1.34
CA LYS A 163 -17.89 17.04 1.06
C LYS A 163 -18.47 17.08 -0.35
N ALA A 164 -17.70 16.61 -1.34
CA ALA A 164 -18.16 16.52 -2.73
C ALA A 164 -19.39 15.61 -2.88
N ALA A 165 -19.43 14.48 -2.14
CA ALA A 165 -20.63 13.63 -2.09
C ALA A 165 -21.84 14.36 -1.51
N LYS A 166 -21.66 15.11 -0.42
CA LYS A 166 -22.73 15.92 0.20
C LYS A 166 -23.25 17.00 -0.75
N GLU A 167 -22.38 17.76 -1.38
CA GLU A 167 -22.75 18.77 -2.38
C GLU A 167 -23.53 18.15 -3.54
N LYS A 168 -23.11 16.97 -4.01
CA LYS A 168 -23.82 16.22 -5.04
C LYS A 168 -25.20 15.80 -4.59
N ALA A 169 -25.36 15.34 -3.35
CA ALA A 169 -26.66 14.96 -2.81
C ALA A 169 -27.61 16.17 -2.74
N ILE A 170 -27.10 17.35 -2.34
CA ILE A 170 -27.90 18.58 -2.25
C ILE A 170 -28.47 18.95 -3.62
N TYR A 171 -27.64 19.14 -4.65
CA TYR A 171 -28.15 19.60 -5.93
C TYR A 171 -29.05 18.57 -6.63
N LEU A 172 -28.83 17.27 -6.39
CA LEU A 172 -29.69 16.22 -6.94
C LEU A 172 -31.05 16.14 -6.24
N SER A 173 -31.09 16.31 -4.91
CA SER A 173 -32.34 16.33 -4.15
C SER A 173 -33.16 17.58 -4.47
N ASP A 174 -32.52 18.74 -4.59
CA ASP A 174 -33.18 19.99 -4.96
C ASP A 174 -33.81 19.90 -6.36
N ALA A 175 -33.17 19.20 -7.32
CA ALA A 175 -33.69 19.02 -8.67
C ALA A 175 -35.01 18.24 -8.73
N VAL A 176 -35.32 17.43 -7.70
CA VAL A 176 -36.57 16.67 -7.58
C VAL A 176 -37.52 17.24 -6.53
N GLY A 177 -37.19 18.41 -5.94
CA GLY A 177 -38.02 19.09 -4.95
C GLY A 177 -37.93 18.50 -3.54
N GLU A 178 -36.95 17.68 -3.25
CA GLU A 178 -36.67 17.06 -1.95
C GLU A 178 -35.47 17.72 -1.28
N LYS A 179 -35.23 17.46 0.01
CA LYS A 179 -34.07 17.93 0.75
C LYS A 179 -33.34 16.75 1.37
N ILE A 180 -32.02 16.89 1.51
CA ILE A 180 -31.25 15.87 2.24
C ILE A 180 -31.41 16.04 3.76
N GLY A 181 -31.56 14.91 4.45
CA GLY A 181 -31.53 14.79 5.89
C GLY A 181 -30.17 14.34 6.41
N HIS A 182 -30.19 13.45 7.39
CA HIS A 182 -28.98 12.90 8.00
C HIS A 182 -28.26 11.93 7.04
N ALA A 183 -26.93 11.83 7.19
CA ALA A 183 -26.18 10.75 6.58
C ALA A 183 -26.49 9.44 7.32
N ILE A 184 -27.01 8.45 6.58
CA ILE A 184 -27.34 7.12 7.11
C ILE A 184 -26.14 6.18 7.04
N ASN A 185 -25.35 6.29 5.95
CA ASN A 185 -24.16 5.48 5.75
C ASN A 185 -23.09 6.31 5.06
N ILE A 186 -21.84 6.09 5.48
CA ILE A 186 -20.64 6.64 4.85
C ILE A 186 -19.66 5.49 4.70
N SER A 187 -19.24 5.20 3.48
CA SER A 187 -18.26 4.16 3.18
C SER A 187 -17.22 4.63 2.20
N GLU A 188 -15.96 4.23 2.40
CA GLU A 188 -14.89 4.45 1.47
C GLU A 188 -14.96 3.40 0.35
N ILE A 189 -14.85 3.82 -0.90
CA ILE A 189 -14.69 2.92 -2.04
C ILE A 189 -13.21 2.61 -2.13
N PRO A 190 -12.80 1.33 -1.91
CA PRO A 190 -11.41 0.95 -2.04
C PRO A 190 -10.96 1.20 -3.49
N LEU A 191 -10.12 2.21 -3.67
CA LEU A 191 -9.43 2.37 -4.93
C LEU A 191 -8.25 1.41 -4.92
N MET A 192 -8.16 0.54 -5.90
CA MET A 192 -6.93 -0.20 -6.19
C MET A 192 -5.92 0.79 -6.76
N GLU A 193 -5.42 1.68 -5.90
CA GLU A 193 -4.34 2.55 -6.30
C GLU A 193 -3.05 1.75 -6.32
N PRO A 194 -2.29 1.80 -7.39
CA PRO A 194 -0.92 1.32 -7.40
C PRO A 194 -0.04 2.32 -6.64
N TYR A 195 -0.27 2.49 -5.31
CA TYR A 195 0.67 3.21 -4.45
C TYR A 195 2.04 2.52 -4.40
N PHE A 196 2.10 1.32 -4.89
CA PHE A 196 3.31 0.57 -5.14
C PHE A 196 3.50 0.46 -6.66
N ARG A 197 4.00 1.51 -7.31
CA ARG A 197 4.86 1.21 -8.43
C ARG A 197 6.02 0.42 -7.80
N LYS A 198 5.89 -0.92 -7.77
CA LYS A 198 7.09 -1.75 -7.87
C LYS A 198 7.83 -1.12 -9.02
N ALA A 199 8.95 -0.47 -8.74
CA ALA A 199 9.87 -0.06 -9.76
C ALA A 199 10.35 -1.36 -10.40
N ALA A 200 9.55 -1.88 -11.34
CA ALA A 200 9.95 -2.98 -12.17
C ALA A 200 11.14 -2.44 -12.97
N ASN A 201 12.35 -2.92 -12.60
CA ASN A 201 13.56 -2.91 -13.41
C ASN A 201 13.81 -1.63 -14.24
N THR A 202 13.96 -0.47 -13.58
CA THR A 202 14.27 0.77 -14.28
C THR A 202 15.76 1.13 -14.17
N ILE A 203 16.64 0.16 -13.96
CA ILE A 203 18.11 0.38 -14.06
C ILE A 203 18.52 0.61 -15.51
N GLU A 204 17.74 0.16 -16.48
CA GLU A 204 18.09 0.29 -17.91
C GLU A 204 17.94 1.70 -18.49
N HIS A 205 17.35 2.65 -17.78
CA HIS A 205 17.13 4.00 -18.31
C HIS A 205 17.98 5.11 -17.70
N PHE A 206 18.89 4.80 -16.79
CA PHE A 206 19.81 5.80 -16.22
C PHE A 206 21.14 5.94 -16.98
N ALA A 207 21.34 5.21 -18.06
CA ALA A 207 22.57 5.23 -18.84
C ALA A 207 22.30 5.61 -20.29
N ALA A 208 21.85 6.83 -20.58
CA ALA A 208 22.04 7.44 -21.89
C ALA A 208 21.73 8.95 -21.83
N ASP A 209 22.75 9.77 -22.06
CA ASP A 209 22.74 11.10 -22.64
C ASP A 209 21.51 11.99 -22.39
N ALA A 210 21.55 12.79 -21.32
CA ALA A 210 20.85 14.06 -21.32
C ALA A 210 21.56 15.06 -20.40
N VAL A 211 22.16 16.02 -21.00
CA VAL A 211 22.31 17.38 -20.45
C VAL A 211 20.89 17.91 -20.31
N ASP A 212 20.28 17.80 -19.09
CA ASP A 212 19.28 18.75 -18.59
C ASP A 212 18.51 18.24 -17.35
N PRO A 213 17.70 19.10 -16.71
CA PRO A 213 17.77 19.35 -15.26
C PRO A 213 17.65 18.06 -14.45
N ALA A 214 18.25 18.06 -13.26
CA ALA A 214 18.25 16.92 -12.35
C ALA A 214 16.87 16.22 -12.34
N PRO A 215 16.83 14.88 -12.54
CA PRO A 215 15.54 14.18 -12.60
C PRO A 215 14.77 14.41 -11.31
N GLU A 216 13.64 15.12 -11.42
CA GLU A 216 12.68 15.23 -10.35
C GLU A 216 11.77 14.00 -10.40
N PHE A 217 11.42 13.47 -9.23
CA PHE A 217 10.39 12.42 -9.19
C PHE A 217 9.07 12.97 -9.70
N SER A 218 8.41 12.18 -10.54
CA SER A 218 7.07 12.49 -10.97
C SER A 218 6.14 12.63 -9.77
N LYS A 219 5.28 13.63 -9.78
CA LYS A 219 4.28 13.85 -8.74
C LYS A 219 3.45 12.59 -8.52
N LEU A 220 3.15 12.31 -7.26
CA LEU A 220 2.21 11.26 -6.89
C LEU A 220 0.78 11.82 -6.96
N LYS A 221 -0.09 11.16 -7.69
CA LYS A 221 -1.49 11.51 -7.78
C LYS A 221 -2.29 10.66 -6.79
N LEU A 222 -2.83 11.31 -5.76
CA LEU A 222 -3.69 10.69 -4.76
C LEU A 222 -5.14 10.89 -5.15
N ARG A 223 -5.97 9.87 -4.94
CA ARG A 223 -7.42 9.94 -5.15
C ARG A 223 -8.13 9.25 -4.00
N SER A 224 -9.30 9.77 -3.62
CA SER A 224 -10.22 9.10 -2.70
C SER A 224 -11.63 9.20 -3.24
N GLU A 225 -12.41 8.16 -3.04
CA GLU A 225 -13.82 8.12 -3.41
C GLU A 225 -14.64 7.63 -2.23
N MET A 226 -15.69 8.40 -1.87
CA MET A 226 -16.57 8.12 -0.76
C MET A 226 -18.00 7.92 -1.28
N ASN A 227 -18.64 6.87 -0.82
CA ASN A 227 -20.05 6.63 -1.06
C ASN A 227 -20.86 7.02 0.19
N VAL A 228 -21.87 7.85 0.00
CA VAL A 228 -22.69 8.36 1.11
C VAL A 228 -24.17 8.18 0.80
N VAL A 229 -24.90 7.69 1.78
CA VAL A 229 -26.36 7.55 1.74
C VAL A 229 -26.97 8.59 2.67
N PHE A 230 -27.82 9.45 2.14
CA PHE A 230 -28.59 10.42 2.92
C PHE A 230 -30.07 10.05 2.94
N GLU A 231 -30.75 10.40 4.01
CA GLU A 231 -32.20 10.45 4.07
C GLU A 231 -32.72 11.58 3.16
N LEU A 232 -33.88 11.39 2.54
CA LEU A 232 -34.65 12.44 1.84
C LEU A 232 -35.83 12.86 2.72
N LEU A 233 -35.99 14.17 2.87
CA LEU A 233 -37.03 14.81 3.68
C LEU A 233 -38.15 15.36 2.81
#